data_7457b8665de5656692daa24fc74e20d8
#
_entry.id   7457b8665de5656692daa24fc74e20d8
#
_cell.length_a   1.000
_cell.length_b   1.000
_cell.length_c   1.000
_cell.angle_alpha   90.00
_cell.angle_beta   90.00
_cell.angle_gamma   90.00
#
_symmetry.space_group_name_H-M   'P 1'
#
loop_
_entity.id
_entity.type
_entity.pdbx_description
1 polymer ?
#
loop_
_entity_poly.entity_id
_entity_poly.type
_entity_poly.pdbx_seq_one_letter_code
_entity_poly.pdbx_strand_id
1 'polypeptide(L)'
;MQTEIKGHEITPSRMTRDEAIAEITRRLIDFYRPVRIYLFGSVARGDDGPDSDLDFLVVVPDNASDDKLRPDAGLRAVRGTGFAKDIVPWRQTDFEQRAAWVKTSLPATVLREGRLLYDA
;
A
#
# COMPACT_ATOMS: atom_id res chain seq x y z
N MET A 1 0.90 -37.98 -1.07
CA MET A 1 0.67 -37.52 -1.11
C MET A 1 0.94 -36.82 -1.22
N GLN A 2 1.05 -36.53 -1.02
CA GLN A 2 1.10 -35.73 -1.00
C GLN A 2 1.15 -34.90 -1.07
N THR A 3 1.36 -34.90 -0.94
CA THR A 3 1.28 -34.04 -1.02
C THR A 3 1.32 -33.25 -1.14
N GLU A 4 1.40 -33.24 -1.03
CA GLU A 4 1.19 -32.56 -1.11
C GLU A 4 1.23 -31.79 -1.11
N ILE A 5 1.39 -31.79 -0.96
CA ILE A 5 1.30 -31.22 -0.77
C ILE A 5 1.36 -30.51 -0.84
N LYS A 6 1.42 -30.57 -0.86
CA LYS A 6 1.43 -29.90 -0.83
C LYS A 6 1.27 -28.98 -0.81
N GLY A 7 0.59 -29.07 -0.63
CA GLY A 7 0.34 -27.86 -0.56
C GLY A 7 1.07 -26.74 -0.24
N HIS A 8 1.52 -26.72 -0.03
CA HIS A 8 2.20 -25.80 0.36
C HIS A 8 2.66 -25.09 -0.37
N GLU A 9 2.63 -25.55 -0.84
CA GLU A 9 3.20 -24.82 -1.53
C GLU A 9 2.58 -23.71 -1.98
N ILE A 10 1.58 -23.24 -1.48
CA ILE A 10 1.10 -21.93 -1.75
C ILE A 10 2.10 -20.97 -1.19
N THR A 11 2.83 -20.32 -2.08
CA THR A 11 3.78 -19.30 -1.71
C THR A 11 3.15 -17.93 -2.00
N PRO A 12 3.63 -16.85 -1.37
CA PRO A 12 3.14 -15.50 -1.67
C PRO A 12 3.24 -15.15 -3.14
N SER A 13 4.27 -15.66 -3.86
CA SER A 13 4.43 -15.40 -5.28
C SER A 13 3.32 -16.00 -6.13
N ARG A 14 2.49 -16.86 -5.55
CA ARG A 14 1.34 -17.44 -6.26
C ARG A 14 0.05 -16.69 -6.04
N MET A 15 0.08 -15.65 -5.23
CA MET A 15 -1.09 -14.80 -5.05
C MET A 15 -1.44 -14.10 -6.35
N THR A 16 -2.75 -13.93 -6.60
CA THR A 16 -3.17 -13.00 -7.63
C THR A 16 -2.87 -11.58 -7.18
N ARG A 17 -2.89 -10.65 -8.11
CA ARG A 17 -2.66 -9.24 -7.76
C ARG A 17 -3.70 -8.75 -6.74
N ASP A 18 -4.97 -9.08 -6.94
CA ASP A 18 -6.02 -8.65 -6.02
C ASP A 18 -5.84 -9.25 -4.63
N GLU A 19 -5.43 -10.51 -4.56
CA GLU A 19 -5.14 -11.15 -3.28
C GLU A 19 -3.95 -10.47 -2.60
N ALA A 20 -2.92 -10.12 -3.35
CA ALA A 20 -1.76 -9.43 -2.81
C ALA A 20 -2.14 -8.04 -2.30
N ILE A 21 -2.97 -7.30 -3.04
CA ILE A 21 -3.43 -5.98 -2.60
C ILE A 21 -4.19 -6.11 -1.28
N ALA A 22 -5.08 -7.10 -1.16
CA ALA A 22 -5.84 -7.32 0.07
C ALA A 22 -4.94 -7.68 1.23
N GLU A 23 -3.97 -8.56 1.01
CA GLU A 23 -3.05 -8.99 2.07
C GLU A 23 -2.14 -7.85 2.52
N ILE A 24 -1.59 -7.10 1.56
CA ILE A 24 -0.75 -5.95 1.87
C ILE A 24 -1.55 -4.92 2.66
N THR A 25 -2.78 -4.62 2.22
CA THR A 25 -3.65 -3.68 2.93
C THR A 25 -3.86 -4.11 4.38
N ARG A 26 -4.15 -5.39 4.61
CA ARG A 26 -4.36 -5.93 5.96
C ARG A 26 -3.11 -5.72 6.83
N ARG A 27 -1.93 -6.00 6.30
CA ARG A 27 -0.68 -5.84 7.05
C ARG A 27 -0.37 -4.37 7.32
N LEU A 28 -0.68 -3.49 6.37
CA LEU A 28 -0.49 -2.06 6.57
C LEU A 28 -1.41 -1.52 7.66
N ILE A 29 -2.64 -2.03 7.72
CA ILE A 29 -3.58 -1.67 8.79
C ILE A 29 -3.00 -2.08 10.15
N ASP A 30 -2.53 -3.31 10.26
CA ASP A 30 -1.96 -3.81 11.51
C ASP A 30 -0.74 -3.03 11.96
N PHE A 31 0.13 -2.69 11.01
CA PHE A 31 1.40 -2.03 11.32
C PHE A 31 1.22 -0.54 11.62
N TYR A 32 0.49 0.17 10.76
CA TYR A 32 0.40 1.63 10.85
C TYR A 32 -0.77 2.13 11.71
N ARG A 33 -1.83 1.33 11.87
CA ARG A 33 -3.09 1.79 12.44
C ARG A 33 -3.53 3.08 11.75
N PRO A 34 -3.69 3.06 10.42
CA PRO A 34 -3.80 4.27 9.63
C PRO A 34 -5.20 4.86 9.64
N VAL A 35 -5.28 6.11 9.17
CA VAL A 35 -6.56 6.77 8.90
C VAL A 35 -7.14 6.28 7.58
N ARG A 36 -6.30 6.20 6.54
CA ARG A 36 -6.72 5.75 5.21
C ARG A 36 -5.54 5.11 4.49
N ILE A 37 -5.87 4.27 3.51
CA ILE A 37 -4.89 3.68 2.59
C ILE A 37 -5.43 3.81 1.18
N TYR A 38 -4.58 4.27 0.26
CA TYR A 38 -4.89 4.38 -1.16
C TYR A 38 -3.94 3.53 -1.99
N LEU A 39 -4.46 2.94 -3.06
CA LEU A 39 -3.64 2.41 -4.14
C LEU A 39 -3.53 3.50 -5.19
N PHE A 40 -2.33 3.76 -5.71
CA PHE A 40 -2.15 4.78 -6.73
C PHE A 40 -1.22 4.27 -7.83
N GLY A 41 -0.88 5.13 -8.78
CA GLY A 41 -0.01 4.76 -9.88
C GLY A 41 -0.74 4.00 -10.98
N SER A 42 0.01 3.27 -11.82
CA SER A 42 -0.54 2.66 -13.02
C SER A 42 -1.60 1.61 -12.74
N VAL A 43 -1.44 0.84 -11.66
CA VAL A 43 -2.42 -0.20 -11.30
C VAL A 43 -3.76 0.44 -10.95
N ALA A 44 -3.74 1.53 -10.17
CA ALA A 44 -4.99 2.22 -9.80
C ALA A 44 -5.67 2.84 -11.02
N ARG A 45 -4.89 3.35 -11.98
CA ARG A 45 -5.44 3.97 -13.19
C ARG A 45 -5.93 2.94 -14.21
N GLY A 46 -5.53 1.67 -14.08
CA GLY A 46 -5.90 0.64 -15.02
C GLY A 46 -5.05 0.60 -16.30
N ASP A 47 -3.93 1.32 -16.32
CA ASP A 47 -3.03 1.33 -17.48
C ASP A 47 -1.72 0.58 -17.19
N ASP A 48 -1.78 -0.37 -16.28
CA ASP A 48 -0.65 -1.16 -15.85
C ASP A 48 -0.36 -2.33 -16.79
N GLY A 49 0.88 -2.81 -16.72
CA GLY A 49 1.29 -4.06 -17.33
C GLY A 49 1.53 -5.14 -16.27
N PRO A 50 1.95 -6.34 -16.68
CA PRO A 50 2.14 -7.45 -15.75
C PRO A 50 3.24 -7.20 -14.73
N ASP A 51 4.19 -6.32 -15.04
CA ASP A 51 5.31 -6.03 -14.15
C ASP A 51 5.16 -4.71 -13.40
N SER A 52 3.98 -4.10 -13.42
CA SER A 52 3.75 -2.84 -12.72
C SER A 52 3.84 -3.03 -11.21
N ASP A 53 4.47 -2.05 -10.54
CA ASP A 53 4.55 -2.04 -9.08
C ASP A 53 3.19 -1.74 -8.47
N LEU A 54 2.99 -2.20 -7.25
CA LEU A 54 1.84 -1.84 -6.45
C LEU A 54 2.24 -0.66 -5.56
N ASP A 55 1.59 0.48 -5.76
CA ASP A 55 1.93 1.72 -5.06
C ASP A 55 0.86 2.04 -4.02
N PHE A 56 1.27 2.05 -2.75
CA PHE A 56 0.35 2.30 -1.63
C PHE A 56 0.74 3.60 -0.92
N LEU A 57 -0.23 4.47 -0.71
CA LEU A 57 -0.07 5.64 0.14
C LEU A 57 -0.85 5.42 1.42
N VAL A 58 -0.16 5.55 2.56
CA VAL A 58 -0.75 5.28 3.88
C VAL A 58 -0.84 6.59 4.64
N VAL A 59 -2.06 7.03 4.94
CA VAL A 59 -2.28 8.23 5.74
C VAL A 59 -2.34 7.81 7.20
N VAL A 60 -1.34 8.24 7.98
CA VAL A 60 -1.23 7.85 9.39
C VAL A 60 -1.64 9.01 10.29
N PRO A 61 -2.04 8.72 11.55
CA PRO A 61 -2.34 9.80 12.49
C PRO A 61 -1.14 10.71 12.69
N ASP A 62 -1.40 11.97 13.04
CA ASP A 62 -0.34 12.95 13.22
C ASP A 62 0.64 12.57 14.33
N ASN A 63 0.19 11.77 15.30
CA ASN A 63 1.04 11.33 16.40
C ASN A 63 1.77 10.01 16.13
N ALA A 64 1.75 9.52 14.89
CA ALA A 64 2.51 8.31 14.54
C ALA A 64 3.99 8.56 14.79
N SER A 65 4.70 7.53 15.28
CA SER A 65 6.13 7.67 15.58
C SER A 65 6.93 7.87 14.28
N ASP A 66 8.03 8.60 14.40
CA ASP A 66 8.90 8.86 13.25
C ASP A 66 9.42 7.57 12.62
N ASP A 67 9.63 6.54 13.43
CA ASP A 67 10.12 5.25 12.93
C ASP A 67 9.20 4.66 11.87
N LYS A 68 7.89 4.86 12.01
CA LYS A 68 6.93 4.33 11.06
C LYS A 68 6.91 5.09 9.74
N LEU A 69 7.44 6.30 9.71
CA LEU A 69 7.50 7.08 8.48
C LEU A 69 8.79 6.86 7.70
N ARG A 70 9.68 5.99 8.19
CA ARG A 70 10.90 5.64 7.45
C ARG A 70 10.52 4.87 6.17
N PRO A 71 11.25 5.10 5.07
CA PRO A 71 10.89 4.45 3.80
C PRO A 71 10.87 2.93 3.86
N ASP A 72 11.70 2.31 4.70
CA ASP A 72 11.81 0.86 4.76
C ASP A 72 10.83 0.19 5.73
N ALA A 73 10.20 0.96 6.62
CA ALA A 73 9.37 0.38 7.67
C ALA A 73 8.16 -0.37 7.09
N GLY A 74 7.43 0.26 6.17
CA GLY A 74 6.28 -0.36 5.57
C GLY A 74 6.63 -1.55 4.69
N LEU A 75 7.78 -1.46 3.99
CA LEU A 75 8.23 -2.58 3.16
C LEU A 75 8.50 -3.82 3.98
N ARG A 76 9.10 -3.66 5.17
CA ARG A 76 9.34 -4.80 6.05
C ARG A 76 8.02 -5.41 6.54
N ALA A 77 7.01 -4.58 6.80
CA ALA A 77 5.72 -5.06 7.29
C ALA A 77 5.01 -5.93 6.25
N VAL A 78 5.26 -5.71 4.96
CA VAL A 78 4.58 -6.42 3.87
C VAL A 78 5.51 -7.38 3.14
N ARG A 79 6.60 -7.78 3.77
CA ARG A 79 7.56 -8.70 3.16
C ARG A 79 6.90 -10.02 2.78
N GLY A 80 7.33 -10.59 1.66
CA GLY A 80 6.90 -11.92 1.26
C GLY A 80 5.58 -11.97 0.52
N THR A 81 5.05 -10.84 0.06
CA THR A 81 3.78 -10.83 -0.66
C THR A 81 3.93 -10.98 -2.18
N GLY A 82 5.16 -11.10 -2.68
CA GLY A 82 5.43 -11.57 -4.03
C GLY A 82 5.41 -10.55 -5.15
N PHE A 83 4.96 -9.34 -4.92
CA PHE A 83 4.91 -8.28 -5.93
C PHE A 83 5.86 -7.16 -5.57
N ALA A 84 6.44 -6.51 -6.59
CA ALA A 84 7.18 -5.28 -6.37
C ALA A 84 6.20 -4.22 -5.87
N LYS A 85 6.60 -3.48 -4.86
CA LYS A 85 5.68 -2.53 -4.22
C LYS A 85 6.43 -1.38 -3.60
N ASP A 86 5.72 -0.27 -3.44
CA ASP A 86 6.21 0.92 -2.78
C ASP A 86 5.20 1.36 -1.73
N ILE A 87 5.67 1.70 -0.54
CA ILE A 87 4.82 2.10 0.58
C ILE A 87 5.22 3.51 0.98
N VAL A 88 4.29 4.46 0.82
CA VAL A 88 4.55 5.88 1.05
C VAL A 88 3.68 6.37 2.20
N PRO A 89 4.23 6.51 3.42
CA PRO A 89 3.44 7.01 4.55
C PRO A 89 3.45 8.54 4.60
N TRP A 90 2.30 9.11 4.98
CA TRP A 90 2.13 10.54 5.19
C TRP A 90 1.35 10.75 6.47
N ARG A 91 1.73 11.73 7.28
CA ARG A 91 0.89 12.17 8.39
C ARG A 91 -0.34 12.86 7.86
N GLN A 92 -1.46 12.69 8.56
CA GLN A 92 -2.77 13.14 8.07
C GLN A 92 -2.79 14.63 7.75
N THR A 93 -2.33 15.47 8.67
CA THR A 93 -2.35 16.93 8.45
C THR A 93 -1.47 17.30 7.26
N ASP A 94 -0.27 16.72 7.16
CA ASP A 94 0.63 17.00 6.04
C ASP A 94 0.00 16.57 4.71
N PHE A 95 -0.65 15.41 4.71
CA PHE A 95 -1.30 14.89 3.51
C PHE A 95 -2.42 15.84 3.06
N GLU A 96 -3.28 16.24 4.00
CA GLU A 96 -4.42 17.09 3.69
C GLU A 96 -4.00 18.48 3.24
N GLN A 97 -3.02 19.07 3.91
CA GLN A 97 -2.53 20.39 3.54
C GLN A 97 -1.85 20.38 2.18
N ARG A 98 -1.03 19.38 1.92
CA ARG A 98 -0.33 19.30 0.65
C ARG A 98 -1.32 19.08 -0.49
N ALA A 99 -2.34 18.25 -0.29
CA ALA A 99 -3.36 18.03 -1.31
C ALA A 99 -4.14 19.29 -1.61
N ALA A 100 -4.45 20.08 -0.57
CA ALA A 100 -5.23 21.30 -0.73
C ALA A 100 -4.44 22.44 -1.40
N TRP A 101 -3.14 22.55 -1.07
CA TRP A 101 -2.36 23.73 -1.48
C TRP A 101 -1.52 23.49 -2.74
N VAL A 102 -1.17 22.24 -3.05
CA VAL A 102 -0.29 21.95 -4.19
C VAL A 102 -0.98 20.93 -5.10
N LYS A 103 -1.59 21.41 -6.16
CA LYS A 103 -2.40 20.56 -7.05
C LYS A 103 -1.59 19.51 -7.79
N THR A 104 -0.30 19.71 -7.96
CA THR A 104 0.58 18.76 -8.63
C THR A 104 1.28 17.82 -7.66
N SER A 105 0.97 17.90 -6.37
CA SER A 105 1.59 17.06 -5.35
C SER A 105 1.09 15.62 -5.45
N LEU A 106 1.86 14.70 -4.86
CA LEU A 106 1.43 13.31 -4.76
C LEU A 106 0.10 13.16 -4.01
N PRO A 107 -0.11 13.80 -2.83
CA PRO A 107 -1.42 13.73 -2.18
C PRO A 107 -2.57 14.16 -3.07
N ALA A 108 -2.45 15.28 -3.78
CA ALA A 108 -3.50 15.75 -4.66
C ALA A 108 -3.77 14.76 -5.80
N THR A 109 -2.71 14.20 -6.38
CA THR A 109 -2.82 13.21 -7.45
C THR A 109 -3.51 11.94 -6.95
N VAL A 110 -3.16 11.47 -5.75
CA VAL A 110 -3.77 10.28 -5.17
C VAL A 110 -5.26 10.50 -4.94
N LEU A 111 -5.66 11.68 -4.48
CA LEU A 111 -7.09 11.96 -4.28
C LEU A 111 -7.86 11.98 -5.60
N ARG A 112 -7.23 12.41 -6.71
CA ARG A 112 -7.89 12.43 -8.01
C ARG A 112 -7.94 11.07 -8.69
N GLU A 113 -6.85 10.30 -8.60
CA GLU A 113 -6.64 9.12 -9.43
C GLU A 113 -6.52 7.83 -8.65
N GLY A 114 -6.30 7.90 -7.35
CA GLY A 114 -6.09 6.73 -6.53
C GLY A 114 -7.37 6.00 -6.20
N ARG A 115 -7.21 4.78 -5.72
CA ARG A 115 -8.32 3.95 -5.27
C ARG A 115 -8.25 3.81 -3.75
N LEU A 116 -9.32 4.17 -3.06
CA LEU A 116 -9.39 4.03 -1.60
C LEU A 116 -9.51 2.55 -1.25
N LEU A 117 -8.56 2.06 -0.47
CA LEU A 117 -8.55 0.66 -0.02
C LEU A 117 -9.05 0.51 1.40
N TYR A 118 -8.88 1.53 2.23
CA TYR A 118 -9.24 1.46 3.64
C TYR A 118 -9.52 2.87 4.16
N ASP A 119 -10.59 2.98 4.95
CA ASP A 119 -11.01 4.23 5.60
C ASP A 119 -11.46 3.86 7.01
N ALA A 120 -10.70 4.30 8.01
CA ALA A 120 -10.94 3.95 9.41
C ALA A 120 -12.24 4.57 9.95
#